data_ce270acc798ec7aba04783377a0d9894
#
_entry.id   ce270acc798ec7aba04783377a0d9894
#
_cell.length_a   1.000
_cell.length_b   1.000
_cell.length_c   1.000
_cell.angle_alpha   90.00
_cell.angle_beta   90.00
_cell.angle_gamma   90.00
#
_symmetry.space_group_name_H-M   'P 1'
#
loop_
_entity.id
_entity.type
_entity.pdbx_description
1 polymer ?
#
loop_
_entity_poly.entity_id
_entity_poly.type
_entity_poly.pdbx_seq_one_letter_code
_entity_poly.pdbx_strand_id
1 'polypeptide(L)'
;MSEQIDQQNNTAEQPSMFQVVNEGFTTREAIEEAKRCLHCKIPQCKKGCPIENDIPDFVHELSMGNMGAAMSIINAKSNLPAICGRVCPHEKQCQGHCVLGKKGKPVQIGKLEQFIADFDTKMNLSRELLPQKTRGRVAVIGSGPAGLTVAGDLARQGFNVTIFEGQAEPGGVLMYGIPEYRLPKTVVRDEVSKIAALGVQFITNCMVGENNVTIDSLFRAGYDAIFMGTGTSVPQNMDSTPGSKLHGVSQSTYFLHNVNAYNEGALTRDMVPLRDGEKVGVIGGGNVAMDAARTAIRLGADVTVLYRKTQEEMPAIKSEYEDAVKEGVKFEWKTTVEAFLKGQNGRLG
;
A
#
# COMPACT_ATOMS: atom_id res chain seq x y z
N MET A 1 26.11 -4.32 -48.08
CA MET A 1 24.68 -4.56 -47.77
C MET A 1 24.61 -4.89 -46.30
N SER A 2 24.35 -3.90 -45.51
CA SER A 2 24.23 -3.96 -44.04
C SER A 2 22.72 -3.90 -43.71
N GLU A 3 22.20 -5.00 -43.22
CA GLU A 3 20.84 -5.07 -42.68
C GLU A 3 20.81 -4.31 -41.35
N GLN A 4 20.11 -3.19 -41.36
CA GLN A 4 19.70 -2.48 -40.15
C GLN A 4 18.57 -3.28 -39.52
N ILE A 5 18.83 -3.85 -38.34
CA ILE A 5 17.79 -4.41 -37.46
C ILE A 5 17.12 -3.22 -36.77
N ASP A 6 15.93 -2.88 -37.23
CA ASP A 6 15.00 -1.97 -36.51
C ASP A 6 14.62 -2.60 -35.17
N GLN A 7 15.25 -2.13 -34.11
CA GLN A 7 14.73 -2.30 -32.76
C GLN A 7 13.50 -1.42 -32.59
N GLN A 8 12.34 -1.95 -32.90
CA GLN A 8 11.07 -1.35 -32.45
C GLN A 8 11.03 -1.40 -30.93
N ASN A 9 11.18 -0.22 -30.32
CA ASN A 9 10.87 0.02 -28.92
C ASN A 9 9.39 -0.29 -28.69
N ASN A 10 9.11 -1.48 -28.23
CA ASN A 10 7.80 -1.89 -27.77
C ASN A 10 7.64 -1.36 -26.33
N THR A 11 7.42 -0.05 -26.19
CA THR A 11 6.84 0.53 -24.97
C THR A 11 5.40 0.07 -24.96
N ALA A 12 5.13 -1.05 -24.30
CA ALA A 12 3.77 -1.49 -24.02
C ALA A 12 3.07 -0.34 -23.27
N GLU A 13 2.12 0.32 -23.94
CA GLU A 13 1.21 1.26 -23.28
C GLU A 13 0.58 0.51 -22.11
N GLN A 14 0.75 1.03 -20.88
CA GLN A 14 0.08 0.47 -19.71
C GLN A 14 -1.43 0.46 -20.00
N PRO A 15 -2.11 -0.68 -19.81
CA PRO A 15 -3.54 -0.75 -20.07
C PRO A 15 -4.25 0.35 -19.27
N SER A 16 -5.09 1.13 -19.89
CA SER A 16 -5.87 2.22 -19.29
C SER A 16 -6.68 1.81 -18.04
N MET A 17 -6.91 0.50 -17.90
CA MET A 17 -7.60 -0.10 -16.76
C MET A 17 -6.88 0.03 -15.40
N PHE A 18 -5.60 0.41 -15.38
CA PHE A 18 -4.84 0.59 -14.13
C PHE A 18 -4.51 2.05 -13.80
N GLN A 19 -5.06 3.00 -14.54
CA GLN A 19 -4.89 4.42 -14.23
C GLN A 19 -5.30 4.75 -12.80
N VAL A 20 -4.50 5.60 -12.15
CA VAL A 20 -4.75 6.09 -10.78
C VAL A 20 -6.11 6.76 -10.70
N VAL A 21 -6.96 6.31 -9.79
CA VAL A 21 -8.34 6.81 -9.65
C VAL A 21 -8.40 8.09 -8.81
N ASN A 22 -7.49 8.25 -7.87
CA ASN A 22 -7.45 9.41 -6.98
C ASN A 22 -6.40 10.41 -7.44
N GLU A 23 -6.79 11.34 -8.28
CA GLU A 23 -6.01 12.55 -8.55
C GLU A 23 -5.88 13.35 -7.25
N GLY A 24 -4.65 13.79 -6.94
CA GLY A 24 -4.37 14.65 -5.80
C GLY A 24 -4.98 16.04 -5.99
N PHE A 25 -4.89 16.87 -4.97
CA PHE A 25 -5.24 18.28 -5.07
C PHE A 25 -4.25 19.05 -5.95
N THR A 26 -4.77 20.06 -6.66
CA THR A 26 -3.94 21.16 -7.15
C THR A 26 -3.49 22.02 -5.96
N THR A 27 -2.46 22.83 -6.13
CA THR A 27 -1.95 23.72 -5.07
C THR A 27 -3.06 24.65 -4.52
N ARG A 28 -3.91 25.16 -5.39
CA ARG A 28 -5.03 26.01 -4.99
C ARG A 28 -6.05 25.25 -4.13
N GLU A 29 -6.46 24.08 -4.59
CA GLU A 29 -7.42 23.23 -3.86
C GLU A 29 -6.87 22.80 -2.50
N ALA A 30 -5.60 22.44 -2.42
CA ALA A 30 -4.96 22.04 -1.18
C ALA A 30 -4.95 23.20 -0.15
N ILE A 31 -4.59 24.41 -0.57
CA ILE A 31 -4.59 25.59 0.30
C ILE A 31 -6.02 25.94 0.76
N GLU A 32 -7.02 25.92 -0.14
CA GLU A 32 -8.39 26.20 0.21
C GLU A 32 -8.98 25.13 1.15
N GLU A 33 -8.67 23.87 0.93
CA GLU A 33 -9.09 22.80 1.84
C GLU A 33 -8.39 22.92 3.21
N ALA A 34 -7.10 23.28 3.24
CA ALA A 34 -6.34 23.49 4.47
C ALA A 34 -6.91 24.66 5.33
N LYS A 35 -7.37 25.74 4.70
CA LYS A 35 -8.00 26.88 5.38
C LYS A 35 -9.31 26.52 6.12
N ARG A 36 -9.94 25.40 5.80
CA ARG A 36 -11.11 24.91 6.52
C ARG A 36 -10.78 24.40 7.93
N CYS A 37 -9.50 24.09 8.21
CA CYS A 37 -9.09 23.58 9.49
C CYS A 37 -9.30 24.62 10.61
N LEU A 38 -9.96 24.21 11.69
CA LEU A 38 -10.24 25.07 12.83
C LEU A 38 -9.06 25.23 13.81
N HIS A 39 -7.95 24.58 13.57
CA HIS A 39 -6.78 24.56 14.45
C HIS A 39 -7.14 24.33 15.94
N CYS A 40 -7.83 23.23 16.20
CA CYS A 40 -8.46 22.93 17.50
C CYS A 40 -7.40 22.83 18.62
N LYS A 41 -7.66 23.43 19.79
CA LYS A 41 -6.80 23.29 20.98
C LYS A 41 -6.63 21.83 21.44
N ILE A 42 -7.67 21.00 21.27
CA ILE A 42 -7.67 19.57 21.57
C ILE A 42 -8.03 18.84 20.28
N PRO A 43 -7.04 18.58 19.40
CA PRO A 43 -7.31 18.06 18.07
C PRO A 43 -7.69 16.59 18.10
N GLN A 44 -8.96 16.30 17.85
CA GLN A 44 -9.44 14.91 17.82
C GLN A 44 -8.86 14.14 16.61
N CYS A 45 -8.58 14.82 15.52
CA CYS A 45 -7.91 14.22 14.34
C CYS A 45 -6.52 13.67 14.70
N LYS A 46 -5.73 14.36 15.53
CA LYS A 46 -4.45 13.86 16.05
C LYS A 46 -4.65 12.59 16.87
N LYS A 47 -5.61 12.57 17.78
CA LYS A 47 -5.95 11.38 18.59
C LYS A 47 -6.46 10.20 17.75
N GLY A 48 -7.10 10.48 16.61
CA GLY A 48 -7.55 9.47 15.67
C GLY A 48 -6.43 8.94 14.76
N CYS A 49 -5.26 9.57 14.75
CA CYS A 49 -4.09 9.10 14.02
C CYS A 49 -3.28 8.12 14.88
N PRO A 50 -3.01 6.88 14.41
CA PRO A 50 -2.27 5.90 15.21
C PRO A 50 -0.85 6.33 15.62
N ILE A 51 -0.22 7.21 14.82
CA ILE A 51 1.11 7.78 15.11
C ILE A 51 1.04 9.17 15.73
N GLU A 52 -0.17 9.65 16.06
CA GLU A 52 -0.41 10.98 16.62
C GLU A 52 0.29 12.12 15.85
N ASN A 53 0.22 12.09 14.51
CA ASN A 53 0.81 13.12 13.67
C ASN A 53 0.23 14.50 14.01
N ASP A 54 1.06 15.53 13.96
CA ASP A 54 0.68 16.91 14.32
C ASP A 54 -0.15 17.58 13.21
N ILE A 55 -1.34 16.99 12.97
CA ILE A 55 -2.24 17.33 11.86
C ILE A 55 -2.63 18.81 11.81
N PRO A 56 -3.08 19.46 12.91
CA PRO A 56 -3.42 20.87 12.84
C PRO A 56 -2.26 21.75 12.41
N ASP A 57 -1.03 21.39 12.82
CA ASP A 57 0.14 22.21 12.60
C ASP A 57 0.61 22.10 11.14
N PHE A 58 0.71 20.90 10.57
CA PHE A 58 1.06 20.78 9.15
C PHE A 58 -0.03 21.34 8.22
N VAL A 59 -1.31 21.21 8.59
CA VAL A 59 -2.42 21.81 7.83
C VAL A 59 -2.37 23.33 7.90
N HIS A 60 -2.00 23.89 9.05
CA HIS A 60 -1.82 25.34 9.20
C HIS A 60 -0.69 25.87 8.30
N GLU A 61 0.50 25.26 8.35
CA GLU A 61 1.61 25.62 7.49
C GLU A 61 1.26 25.53 6.00
N LEU A 62 0.55 24.48 5.59
CA LEU A 62 0.04 24.37 4.23
C LEU A 62 -0.92 25.50 3.87
N SER A 63 -1.82 25.90 4.79
CA SER A 63 -2.77 27.00 4.57
C SER A 63 -2.08 28.34 4.32
N MET A 64 -0.87 28.50 4.87
CA MET A 64 0.00 29.68 4.70
C MET A 64 0.94 29.55 3.48
N GLY A 65 0.93 28.40 2.78
CA GLY A 65 1.82 28.12 1.66
C GLY A 65 3.22 27.63 2.04
N ASN A 66 3.46 27.32 3.31
CA ASN A 66 4.76 26.90 3.84
C ASN A 66 4.97 25.38 3.67
N MET A 67 5.12 24.88 2.43
CA MET A 67 5.20 23.45 2.11
C MET A 67 6.34 22.74 2.85
N GLY A 68 7.52 23.34 2.92
CA GLY A 68 8.66 22.74 3.60
C GLY A 68 8.47 22.60 5.11
N ALA A 69 7.84 23.58 5.78
CA ALA A 69 7.50 23.51 7.19
C ALA A 69 6.44 22.43 7.44
N ALA A 70 5.39 22.36 6.60
CA ALA A 70 4.37 21.33 6.66
C ALA A 70 4.98 19.93 6.55
N MET A 71 5.90 19.72 5.59
CA MET A 71 6.58 18.43 5.41
C MET A 71 7.47 18.07 6.60
N SER A 72 8.19 19.05 7.16
CA SER A 72 9.04 18.82 8.33
C SER A 72 8.23 18.35 9.55
N ILE A 73 7.03 18.90 9.75
CA ILE A 73 6.12 18.49 10.81
C ILE A 73 5.65 17.03 10.59
N ILE A 74 5.28 16.67 9.36
CA ILE A 74 4.87 15.32 9.02
C ILE A 74 6.01 14.33 9.26
N ASN A 75 7.22 14.64 8.77
CA ASN A 75 8.41 13.77 8.87
C ASN A 75 8.87 13.52 10.31
N ALA A 76 8.51 14.39 11.25
CA ALA A 76 8.79 14.17 12.67
C ALA A 76 8.08 12.94 13.25
N LYS A 77 7.04 12.42 12.60
CA LYS A 77 6.22 11.30 13.04
C LYS A 77 6.01 10.21 11.99
N SER A 78 6.09 10.53 10.71
CA SER A 78 5.81 9.61 9.60
C SER A 78 7.02 9.42 8.71
N ASN A 79 7.35 8.16 8.43
CA ASN A 79 8.40 7.79 7.47
C ASN A 79 7.84 7.55 6.05
N LEU A 80 6.51 7.46 5.90
CA LEU A 80 5.85 7.06 4.67
C LEU A 80 4.66 7.98 4.35
N PRO A 81 4.84 9.31 4.35
CA PRO A 81 3.72 10.25 4.24
C PRO A 81 2.97 10.15 2.91
N ALA A 82 3.66 9.95 1.79
CA ALA A 82 3.01 9.79 0.49
C ALA A 82 2.13 8.54 0.42
N ILE A 83 2.48 7.50 1.17
CA ILE A 83 1.70 6.27 1.30
C ILE A 83 0.54 6.48 2.28
N CYS A 84 0.80 7.07 3.46
CA CYS A 84 -0.23 7.37 4.44
C CYS A 84 -1.36 8.21 3.83
N GLY A 85 -1.02 9.26 3.10
CA GLY A 85 -2.00 10.13 2.45
C GLY A 85 -2.92 9.43 1.43
N ARG A 86 -2.48 8.27 0.89
CA ARG A 86 -3.24 7.50 -0.12
C ARG A 86 -4.02 6.33 0.45
N VAL A 87 -3.44 5.56 1.38
CA VAL A 87 -3.98 4.24 1.74
C VAL A 87 -4.42 4.06 3.18
N CYS A 88 -4.15 5.02 4.07
CA CYS A 88 -4.70 5.00 5.42
C CYS A 88 -6.23 5.00 5.38
N PRO A 89 -6.91 4.30 6.30
CA PRO A 89 -8.37 4.34 6.42
C PRO A 89 -8.83 5.65 7.10
N HIS A 90 -8.61 6.80 6.43
CA HIS A 90 -8.82 8.14 6.98
C HIS A 90 -10.20 8.34 7.58
N GLU A 91 -11.24 7.71 6.98
CA GLU A 91 -12.62 7.76 7.46
C GLU A 91 -12.80 7.17 8.88
N LYS A 92 -11.93 6.22 9.25
CA LYS A 92 -11.92 5.55 10.57
C LYS A 92 -10.85 6.12 11.51
N GLN A 93 -9.94 6.91 10.97
CA GLN A 93 -8.81 7.51 11.68
C GLN A 93 -8.96 9.04 11.76
N CYS A 94 -7.96 9.78 11.26
CA CYS A 94 -7.88 11.23 11.41
C CYS A 94 -9.11 11.98 10.90
N GLN A 95 -9.60 11.70 9.70
CA GLN A 95 -10.77 12.38 9.12
C GLN A 95 -12.07 12.04 9.87
N GLY A 96 -12.25 10.77 10.25
CA GLY A 96 -13.40 10.33 11.04
C GLY A 96 -13.50 11.02 12.42
N HIS A 97 -12.37 11.52 12.93
CA HIS A 97 -12.31 12.26 14.20
C HIS A 97 -12.30 13.79 14.01
N CYS A 98 -12.35 14.29 12.78
CA CYS A 98 -12.43 15.72 12.52
C CYS A 98 -13.75 16.30 13.02
N VAL A 99 -13.68 17.35 13.84
CA VAL A 99 -14.89 17.97 14.45
C VAL A 99 -15.84 18.55 13.40
N LEU A 100 -15.34 18.98 12.25
CA LEU A 100 -16.18 19.46 11.13
C LEU A 100 -17.06 18.35 10.56
N GLY A 101 -16.64 17.10 10.64
CA GLY A 101 -17.43 15.95 10.22
C GLY A 101 -18.74 15.74 10.99
N LYS A 102 -18.87 16.32 12.20
CA LYS A 102 -20.11 16.25 12.99
C LYS A 102 -21.26 17.06 12.40
N LYS A 103 -20.97 18.10 11.63
CA LYS A 103 -21.97 19.02 11.07
C LYS A 103 -21.83 19.20 9.54
N GLY A 104 -20.94 18.49 8.92
CA GLY A 104 -20.68 18.61 7.49
C GLY A 104 -19.57 17.67 7.03
N LYS A 105 -18.74 18.11 6.07
CA LYS A 105 -17.63 17.33 5.56
C LYS A 105 -16.38 17.58 6.41
N PRO A 106 -15.68 16.54 6.90
CA PRO A 106 -14.39 16.68 7.55
C PRO A 106 -13.36 17.30 6.60
N VAL A 107 -12.27 17.84 7.16
CA VAL A 107 -11.09 18.21 6.36
C VAL A 107 -10.52 16.94 5.72
N GLN A 108 -10.18 16.98 4.44
CA GLN A 108 -9.64 15.86 3.69
C GLN A 108 -8.13 15.67 4.00
N ILE A 109 -7.84 15.31 5.24
CA ILE A 109 -6.48 15.25 5.81
C ILE A 109 -5.56 14.36 4.98
N GLY A 110 -6.03 13.18 4.55
CA GLY A 110 -5.24 12.29 3.72
C GLY A 110 -4.81 12.92 2.40
N LYS A 111 -5.73 13.61 1.70
CA LYS A 111 -5.39 14.31 0.45
C LYS A 111 -4.44 15.48 0.67
N LEU A 112 -4.52 16.16 1.81
CA LEU A 112 -3.56 17.23 2.15
C LEU A 112 -2.17 16.63 2.43
N GLU A 113 -2.09 15.54 3.19
CA GLU A 113 -0.83 14.83 3.45
C GLU A 113 -0.22 14.30 2.14
N GLN A 114 -1.04 13.69 1.28
CA GLN A 114 -0.64 13.27 -0.07
C GLN A 114 -0.06 14.44 -0.87
N PHE A 115 -0.77 15.56 -0.93
CA PHE A 115 -0.34 16.74 -1.68
C PHE A 115 1.01 17.27 -1.19
N ILE A 116 1.20 17.39 0.13
CA ILE A 116 2.45 17.87 0.72
C ILE A 116 3.61 16.94 0.37
N ALA A 117 3.40 15.62 0.50
CA ALA A 117 4.42 14.61 0.23
C ALA A 117 4.81 14.56 -1.25
N ASP A 118 3.82 14.63 -2.17
CA ASP A 118 4.05 14.65 -3.60
C ASP A 118 4.78 15.94 -4.04
N PHE A 119 4.39 17.08 -3.46
CA PHE A 119 5.04 18.36 -3.72
C PHE A 119 6.51 18.34 -3.27
N ASP A 120 6.76 17.81 -2.07
CA ASP A 120 8.12 17.65 -1.53
C ASP A 120 9.00 16.78 -2.43
N THR A 121 8.47 15.62 -2.84
CA THR A 121 9.18 14.70 -3.77
C THR A 121 9.49 15.39 -5.10
N LYS A 122 8.49 16.05 -5.69
CA LYS A 122 8.65 16.75 -6.98
C LYS A 122 9.67 17.88 -6.94
N MET A 123 9.69 18.63 -5.84
CA MET A 123 10.55 19.81 -5.68
C MET A 123 11.87 19.49 -4.98
N ASN A 124 12.02 18.26 -4.45
CA ASN A 124 13.20 17.80 -3.70
C ASN A 124 13.59 18.78 -2.56
N LEU A 125 12.58 19.16 -1.76
CA LEU A 125 12.75 20.18 -0.72
C LEU A 125 13.38 19.62 0.55
N SER A 126 12.94 18.42 0.98
CA SER A 126 13.40 17.81 2.22
C SER A 126 14.76 17.16 2.01
N ARG A 127 15.79 17.75 2.62
CA ARG A 127 17.12 17.14 2.72
C ARG A 127 17.46 16.96 4.19
N GLU A 128 17.41 15.71 4.63
CA GLU A 128 17.80 15.38 5.99
C GLU A 128 19.33 15.27 6.10
N LEU A 129 19.89 15.90 7.14
CA LEU A 129 21.30 15.71 7.46
C LEU A 129 21.49 14.29 8.01
N LEU A 130 22.39 13.54 7.40
CA LEU A 130 22.70 12.20 7.85
C LEU A 130 23.44 12.24 9.19
N PRO A 131 22.89 11.62 10.25
CA PRO A 131 23.61 11.52 11.51
C PRO A 131 24.81 10.56 11.35
N GLN A 132 25.85 10.77 12.18
CA GLN A 132 26.94 9.80 12.26
C GLN A 132 26.42 8.44 12.74
N LYS A 133 26.78 7.38 12.05
CA LYS A 133 26.35 6.00 12.34
C LYS A 133 27.25 5.34 13.39
N THR A 134 27.03 5.68 14.67
CA THR A 134 27.90 5.27 15.81
C THR A 134 27.19 4.42 16.85
N ARG A 135 25.87 4.18 16.72
CA ARG A 135 25.08 3.55 17.79
C ARG A 135 24.95 2.02 17.69
N GLY A 136 25.53 1.41 16.67
CA GLY A 136 25.48 -0.03 16.45
C GLY A 136 24.83 -0.41 15.13
N ARG A 137 24.68 -1.72 14.91
CA ARG A 137 24.18 -2.33 13.66
C ARG A 137 22.88 -3.07 13.91
N VAL A 138 21.85 -2.75 13.13
CA VAL A 138 20.53 -3.40 13.24
C VAL A 138 20.16 -4.06 11.91
N ALA A 139 19.77 -5.34 11.98
CA ALA A 139 19.16 -6.03 10.85
C ALA A 139 17.63 -5.89 10.94
N VAL A 140 16.99 -5.57 9.83
CA VAL A 140 15.54 -5.54 9.68
C VAL A 140 15.15 -6.61 8.68
N ILE A 141 14.29 -7.55 9.07
CA ILE A 141 13.82 -8.63 8.20
C ILE A 141 12.45 -8.28 7.65
N GLY A 142 12.40 -8.05 6.35
CA GLY A 142 11.22 -7.58 5.62
C GLY A 142 11.19 -6.07 5.45
N SER A 143 10.90 -5.63 4.22
CA SER A 143 10.83 -4.24 3.79
C SER A 143 9.39 -3.71 3.65
N GLY A 144 8.42 -4.36 4.29
CA GLY A 144 7.05 -3.84 4.38
C GLY A 144 6.97 -2.54 5.20
N PRO A 145 5.77 -1.95 5.38
CA PRO A 145 5.60 -0.68 6.09
C PRO A 145 6.28 -0.63 7.46
N ALA A 146 6.20 -1.73 8.22
CA ALA A 146 6.81 -1.83 9.55
C ALA A 146 8.34 -1.78 9.47
N GLY A 147 8.94 -2.58 8.57
CA GLY A 147 10.39 -2.62 8.37
C GLY A 147 10.94 -1.29 7.88
N LEU A 148 10.29 -0.68 6.90
CA LEU A 148 10.67 0.65 6.38
C LEU A 148 10.61 1.72 7.46
N THR A 149 9.54 1.75 8.28
CA THR A 149 9.38 2.72 9.36
C THR A 149 10.47 2.56 10.42
N VAL A 150 10.70 1.34 10.91
CA VAL A 150 11.73 1.08 11.92
C VAL A 150 13.12 1.40 11.37
N ALA A 151 13.41 1.06 10.12
CA ALA A 151 14.69 1.35 9.50
C ALA A 151 14.95 2.85 9.38
N GLY A 152 13.95 3.63 8.96
CA GLY A 152 14.04 5.09 8.88
C GLY A 152 14.30 5.72 10.25
N ASP A 153 13.53 5.33 11.27
CA ASP A 153 13.68 5.86 12.64
C ASP A 153 15.05 5.53 13.24
N LEU A 154 15.51 4.29 13.11
CA LEU A 154 16.81 3.87 13.62
C LEU A 154 17.96 4.56 12.86
N ALA A 155 17.81 4.73 11.55
CA ALA A 155 18.80 5.43 10.75
C ALA A 155 18.95 6.90 11.19
N ARG A 156 17.84 7.61 11.45
CA ARG A 156 17.88 8.98 12.00
C ARG A 156 18.51 9.05 13.39
N GLN A 157 18.39 7.97 14.17
CA GLN A 157 19.01 7.87 15.49
C GLN A 157 20.51 7.50 15.45
N GLY A 158 21.11 7.29 14.28
CA GLY A 158 22.54 7.01 14.15
C GLY A 158 22.91 5.53 14.20
N PHE A 159 21.96 4.60 13.98
CA PHE A 159 22.26 3.18 13.78
C PHE A 159 22.63 2.90 12.32
N ASN A 160 23.50 1.90 12.13
CA ASN A 160 23.72 1.27 10.83
C ASN A 160 22.61 0.23 10.59
N VAL A 161 21.72 0.49 9.65
CA VAL A 161 20.56 -0.38 9.39
C VAL A 161 20.69 -1.07 8.06
N THR A 162 20.45 -2.40 8.05
CA THR A 162 20.35 -3.21 6.84
C THR A 162 19.01 -3.91 6.82
N ILE A 163 18.24 -3.72 5.75
CA ILE A 163 16.98 -4.43 5.49
C ILE A 163 17.28 -5.65 4.61
N PHE A 164 16.83 -6.83 5.05
CA PHE A 164 16.85 -8.07 4.30
C PHE A 164 15.44 -8.33 3.76
N GLU A 165 15.31 -8.37 2.44
CA GLU A 165 14.03 -8.53 1.74
C GLU A 165 14.05 -9.77 0.84
N GLY A 166 13.04 -10.64 0.99
CA GLY A 166 12.93 -11.87 0.19
C GLY A 166 12.57 -11.63 -1.27
N GLN A 167 11.90 -10.53 -1.57
CA GLN A 167 11.49 -10.17 -2.93
C GLN A 167 12.56 -9.35 -3.65
N ALA A 168 12.36 -9.17 -4.97
CA ALA A 168 13.26 -8.40 -5.82
C ALA A 168 13.22 -6.90 -5.51
N GLU A 169 12.05 -6.35 -5.17
CA GLU A 169 11.88 -4.96 -4.82
C GLU A 169 11.40 -4.78 -3.38
N PRO A 170 11.90 -3.75 -2.67
CA PRO A 170 11.41 -3.41 -1.35
C PRO A 170 9.99 -2.84 -1.39
N GLY A 171 9.26 -2.99 -0.27
CA GLY A 171 7.93 -2.40 -0.10
C GLY A 171 6.89 -3.39 0.45
N GLY A 172 7.14 -4.69 0.35
CA GLY A 172 6.22 -5.71 0.85
C GLY A 172 4.81 -5.56 0.28
N VAL A 173 3.78 -5.49 1.14
CA VAL A 173 2.39 -5.33 0.72
C VAL A 173 2.14 -4.04 -0.09
N LEU A 174 2.92 -2.99 0.10
CA LEU A 174 2.82 -1.74 -0.64
C LEU A 174 3.17 -1.95 -2.12
N MET A 175 4.19 -2.75 -2.38
CA MET A 175 4.65 -3.10 -3.72
C MET A 175 3.80 -4.20 -4.36
N TYR A 176 3.55 -5.28 -3.62
CA TYR A 176 3.00 -6.52 -4.18
C TYR A 176 1.52 -6.76 -3.87
N GLY A 177 0.96 -6.11 -2.84
CA GLY A 177 -0.42 -6.36 -2.39
C GLY A 177 -1.42 -5.28 -2.83
N ILE A 178 -1.09 -4.01 -2.64
CA ILE A 178 -2.00 -2.90 -2.98
C ILE A 178 -1.99 -2.67 -4.49
N PRO A 179 -3.15 -2.57 -5.17
CA PRO A 179 -3.19 -2.33 -6.62
C PRO A 179 -2.59 -0.99 -7.04
N GLU A 180 -2.04 -0.94 -8.26
CA GLU A 180 -1.44 0.24 -8.88
C GLU A 180 -2.38 1.46 -8.85
N TYR A 181 -3.66 1.28 -9.17
CA TYR A 181 -4.64 2.37 -9.21
C TYR A 181 -4.91 3.05 -7.84
N ARG A 182 -4.57 2.37 -6.71
CA ARG A 182 -4.65 2.93 -5.35
C ARG A 182 -3.31 3.47 -4.87
N LEU A 183 -2.23 2.78 -5.19
CA LEU A 183 -0.88 3.12 -4.77
C LEU A 183 0.10 2.87 -5.92
N PRO A 184 0.43 3.90 -6.70
CA PRO A 184 1.43 3.80 -7.76
C PRO A 184 2.77 3.28 -7.23
N LYS A 185 3.39 2.34 -7.95
CA LYS A 185 4.66 1.73 -7.49
C LYS A 185 5.82 2.72 -7.52
N THR A 186 5.73 3.73 -8.38
CA THR A 186 6.66 4.87 -8.35
C THR A 186 6.67 5.57 -7.00
N VAL A 187 5.50 5.79 -6.37
CA VAL A 187 5.41 6.39 -5.03
C VAL A 187 6.07 5.51 -3.97
N VAL A 188 5.92 4.18 -4.08
CA VAL A 188 6.57 3.23 -3.14
C VAL A 188 8.09 3.31 -3.30
N ARG A 189 8.60 3.32 -4.55
CA ARG A 189 10.04 3.44 -4.85
C ARG A 189 10.61 4.77 -4.36
N ASP A 190 9.87 5.86 -4.49
CA ASP A 190 10.29 7.17 -3.99
C ASP A 190 10.43 7.17 -2.46
N GLU A 191 9.46 6.61 -1.73
CA GLU A 191 9.54 6.51 -0.27
C GLU A 191 10.67 5.57 0.18
N VAL A 192 10.89 4.44 -0.49
CA VAL A 192 12.03 3.55 -0.26
C VAL A 192 13.35 4.29 -0.51
N SER A 193 13.43 5.09 -1.57
CA SER A 193 14.62 5.87 -1.92
C SER A 193 14.94 6.94 -0.87
N LYS A 194 13.92 7.58 -0.29
CA LYS A 194 14.10 8.52 0.83
C LYS A 194 14.71 7.81 2.05
N ILE A 195 14.23 6.61 2.37
CA ILE A 195 14.77 5.80 3.48
C ILE A 195 16.21 5.34 3.18
N ALA A 196 16.50 4.93 1.94
CA ALA A 196 17.85 4.59 1.51
C ALA A 196 18.80 5.81 1.63
N ALA A 197 18.31 7.01 1.33
CA ALA A 197 19.07 8.25 1.46
C ALA A 197 19.46 8.55 2.93
N LEU A 198 18.77 7.99 3.93
CA LEU A 198 19.16 8.04 5.34
C LEU A 198 20.37 7.11 5.66
N GLY A 199 20.90 6.40 4.67
CA GLY A 199 22.00 5.45 4.82
C GLY A 199 21.55 4.03 5.18
N VAL A 200 20.27 3.69 5.00
CA VAL A 200 19.75 2.32 5.13
C VAL A 200 20.19 1.49 3.93
N GLN A 201 20.77 0.33 4.18
CA GLN A 201 21.14 -0.64 3.14
C GLN A 201 20.01 -1.62 2.90
N PHE A 202 19.78 -1.99 1.63
CA PHE A 202 18.80 -2.98 1.22
C PHE A 202 19.49 -4.17 0.58
N ILE A 203 19.21 -5.38 1.07
CA ILE A 203 19.64 -6.65 0.48
C ILE A 203 18.36 -7.39 0.04
N THR A 204 18.07 -7.31 -1.24
CA THR A 204 16.89 -7.95 -1.86
C THR A 204 17.21 -9.37 -2.33
N ASN A 205 16.17 -10.15 -2.70
CA ASN A 205 16.28 -11.58 -3.05
C ASN A 205 16.97 -12.38 -1.95
N CYS A 206 16.77 -11.98 -0.68
CA CYS A 206 17.41 -12.59 0.48
C CYS A 206 16.34 -13.01 1.49
N MET A 207 15.96 -14.29 1.44
CA MET A 207 15.04 -14.89 2.40
C MET A 207 15.82 -15.30 3.64
N VAL A 208 15.54 -14.65 4.77
CA VAL A 208 16.12 -15.04 6.07
C VAL A 208 15.45 -16.31 6.57
N GLY A 209 16.26 -17.32 6.88
CA GLY A 209 15.83 -18.71 7.15
C GLY A 209 16.24 -19.68 6.05
N GLU A 210 16.68 -19.18 4.91
CA GLU A 210 17.15 -19.98 3.75
C GLU A 210 18.60 -19.62 3.37
N ASN A 211 19.23 -20.46 2.57
CA ASN A 211 20.55 -20.21 1.97
C ASN A 211 21.63 -19.72 2.95
N ASN A 212 21.65 -20.29 4.16
CA ASN A 212 22.58 -19.95 5.24
C ASN A 212 22.42 -18.55 5.88
N VAL A 213 21.43 -17.76 5.48
CA VAL A 213 21.08 -16.51 6.16
C VAL A 213 20.04 -16.82 7.23
N THR A 214 20.49 -16.96 8.47
CA THR A 214 19.66 -17.27 9.64
C THR A 214 19.80 -16.17 10.68
N ILE A 215 18.88 -16.13 11.65
CA ILE A 215 18.97 -15.21 12.80
C ILE A 215 20.35 -15.31 13.48
N ASP A 216 20.83 -16.54 13.74
CA ASP A 216 22.13 -16.75 14.37
C ASP A 216 23.30 -16.29 13.49
N SER A 217 23.18 -16.44 12.15
CA SER A 217 24.22 -15.96 11.24
C SER A 217 24.28 -14.43 11.21
N LEU A 218 23.16 -13.74 11.35
CA LEU A 218 23.12 -12.28 11.44
C LEU A 218 23.79 -11.78 12.73
N PHE A 219 23.53 -12.40 13.87
CA PHE A 219 24.26 -12.06 15.11
C PHE A 219 25.75 -12.34 14.98
N ARG A 220 26.16 -13.47 14.39
CA ARG A 220 27.58 -13.75 14.11
C ARG A 220 28.22 -12.76 13.14
N ALA A 221 27.43 -12.19 12.23
CA ALA A 221 27.88 -11.14 11.31
C ALA A 221 28.02 -9.77 11.99
N GLY A 222 27.75 -9.67 13.30
CA GLY A 222 27.92 -8.47 14.10
C GLY A 222 26.73 -7.51 14.08
N TYR A 223 25.53 -8.00 13.84
CA TYR A 223 24.33 -7.23 14.15
C TYR A 223 24.03 -7.30 15.64
N ASP A 224 23.78 -6.15 16.26
CA ASP A 224 23.51 -6.02 17.69
C ASP A 224 22.05 -6.32 18.02
N ALA A 225 21.15 -6.08 17.08
CA ALA A 225 19.72 -6.33 17.22
C ALA A 225 19.08 -6.70 15.87
N ILE A 226 17.95 -7.41 15.94
CA ILE A 226 17.17 -7.83 14.78
C ILE A 226 15.72 -7.42 15.00
N PHE A 227 15.13 -6.71 14.02
CA PHE A 227 13.71 -6.45 13.96
C PHE A 227 13.05 -7.37 12.93
N MET A 228 11.97 -8.05 13.31
CA MET A 228 11.22 -8.95 12.43
C MET A 228 9.94 -8.26 11.95
N GLY A 229 9.94 -7.81 10.69
CA GLY A 229 8.82 -7.17 10.01
C GLY A 229 8.33 -7.97 8.80
N THR A 230 8.26 -9.30 8.91
CA THR A 230 7.98 -10.24 7.81
C THR A 230 6.54 -10.20 7.30
N GLY A 231 5.65 -9.48 7.98
CA GLY A 231 4.24 -9.39 7.63
C GLY A 231 3.47 -10.70 7.84
N THR A 232 2.33 -10.81 7.17
CA THR A 232 1.42 -11.97 7.21
C THR A 232 1.35 -12.63 5.84
N SER A 233 2.47 -13.14 5.35
CA SER A 233 2.58 -13.73 4.00
C SER A 233 1.76 -15.01 3.85
N VAL A 234 1.44 -15.70 4.97
CA VAL A 234 0.58 -16.87 4.97
C VAL A 234 -0.86 -16.42 5.25
N PRO A 235 -1.73 -16.43 4.23
CA PRO A 235 -3.13 -16.04 4.41
C PRO A 235 -3.88 -17.10 5.19
N GLN A 236 -5.02 -16.70 5.80
CA GLN A 236 -5.94 -17.69 6.38
C GLN A 236 -6.51 -18.57 5.27
N ASN A 237 -6.35 -19.88 5.42
CA ASN A 237 -6.84 -20.84 4.46
C ASN A 237 -8.32 -21.16 4.70
N MET A 238 -9.02 -21.51 3.62
CA MET A 238 -10.35 -22.13 3.66
C MET A 238 -10.27 -23.65 3.64
N ASP A 239 -9.22 -24.24 4.24
CA ASP A 239 -8.96 -25.69 4.18
C ASP A 239 -10.11 -26.54 4.76
N SER A 240 -10.91 -25.98 5.66
CA SER A 240 -12.13 -26.62 6.18
C SER A 240 -13.29 -26.63 5.18
N THR A 241 -13.23 -25.83 4.11
CA THR A 241 -14.30 -25.78 3.10
C THR A 241 -14.05 -26.85 2.03
N PRO A 242 -14.98 -27.77 1.78
CA PRO A 242 -14.83 -28.80 0.75
C PRO A 242 -14.49 -28.18 -0.61
N GLY A 243 -13.51 -28.74 -1.31
CA GLY A 243 -13.08 -28.28 -2.62
C GLY A 243 -12.17 -27.04 -2.64
N SER A 244 -11.74 -26.54 -1.49
CA SER A 244 -10.85 -25.36 -1.37
C SER A 244 -9.50 -25.48 -2.13
N LYS A 245 -9.09 -26.70 -2.47
CA LYS A 245 -7.87 -27.00 -3.25
C LYS A 245 -8.13 -27.19 -4.75
N LEU A 246 -9.34 -26.96 -5.23
CA LEU A 246 -9.66 -27.05 -6.65
C LEU A 246 -8.91 -25.96 -7.44
N HIS A 247 -8.51 -26.30 -8.65
CA HIS A 247 -7.97 -25.34 -9.59
C HIS A 247 -9.01 -24.27 -9.89
N GLY A 248 -8.68 -22.99 -9.69
CA GLY A 248 -9.61 -21.87 -9.78
C GLY A 248 -9.97 -21.26 -8.42
N VAL A 249 -9.63 -21.94 -7.30
CA VAL A 249 -9.66 -21.32 -5.97
C VAL A 249 -8.29 -20.71 -5.69
N SER A 250 -8.25 -19.41 -5.42
CA SER A 250 -7.00 -18.67 -5.22
C SER A 250 -7.08 -17.72 -4.03
N GLN A 251 -5.98 -17.51 -3.37
CA GLN A 251 -5.83 -16.49 -2.34
C GLN A 251 -5.76 -15.10 -2.96
N SER A 252 -6.47 -14.12 -2.38
CA SER A 252 -6.45 -12.73 -2.87
C SER A 252 -5.04 -12.14 -2.89
N THR A 253 -4.21 -12.48 -1.91
CA THR A 253 -2.81 -12.02 -1.86
C THR A 253 -1.98 -12.54 -3.02
N TYR A 254 -2.14 -13.81 -3.38
CA TYR A 254 -1.48 -14.41 -4.55
C TYR A 254 -1.98 -13.77 -5.86
N PHE A 255 -3.30 -13.59 -6.00
CA PHE A 255 -3.88 -12.93 -7.16
C PHE A 255 -3.34 -11.50 -7.34
N LEU A 256 -3.41 -10.67 -6.29
CA LEU A 256 -2.95 -9.29 -6.32
C LEU A 256 -1.43 -9.19 -6.58
N HIS A 257 -0.63 -10.09 -6.00
CA HIS A 257 0.81 -10.17 -6.26
C HIS A 257 1.08 -10.39 -7.76
N ASN A 258 0.43 -11.38 -8.36
CA ASN A 258 0.65 -11.71 -9.77
C ASN A 258 0.18 -10.57 -10.70
N VAL A 259 -0.93 -9.90 -10.36
CA VAL A 259 -1.39 -8.75 -11.16
C VAL A 259 -0.44 -7.56 -11.04
N ASN A 260 0.04 -7.24 -9.83
CA ASN A 260 1.03 -6.17 -9.68
C ASN A 260 2.34 -6.49 -10.39
N ALA A 261 2.83 -7.74 -10.29
CA ALA A 261 4.03 -8.19 -11.01
C ALA A 261 3.84 -8.18 -12.54
N TYR A 262 2.64 -8.49 -13.03
CA TYR A 262 2.28 -8.34 -14.44
C TYR A 262 2.32 -6.87 -14.88
N ASN A 263 1.73 -5.97 -14.10
CA ASN A 263 1.76 -4.53 -14.40
C ASN A 263 3.17 -3.95 -14.49
N GLU A 264 4.08 -4.46 -13.64
CA GLU A 264 5.48 -4.06 -13.63
C GLU A 264 6.33 -4.79 -14.71
N GLY A 265 5.71 -5.62 -15.54
CA GLY A 265 6.40 -6.38 -16.60
C GLY A 265 7.26 -7.54 -16.11
N ALA A 266 7.16 -7.89 -14.82
CA ALA A 266 7.90 -9.02 -14.24
C ALA A 266 7.23 -10.38 -14.54
N LEU A 267 5.94 -10.39 -14.84
CA LEU A 267 5.17 -11.56 -15.25
C LEU A 267 4.44 -11.30 -16.58
N THR A 268 4.12 -12.37 -17.29
CA THR A 268 3.29 -12.31 -18.49
C THR A 268 1.80 -12.49 -18.15
N ARG A 269 0.89 -12.11 -19.05
CA ARG A 269 -0.57 -12.15 -18.81
C ARG A 269 -1.09 -13.55 -18.50
N ASP A 270 -0.50 -14.59 -19.05
CA ASP A 270 -0.86 -15.99 -18.83
C ASP A 270 -0.51 -16.49 -17.41
N MET A 271 0.37 -15.80 -16.70
CA MET A 271 0.70 -16.07 -15.29
C MET A 271 -0.29 -15.42 -14.30
N VAL A 272 -1.13 -14.50 -14.76
CA VAL A 272 -2.25 -13.96 -13.95
C VAL A 272 -3.34 -15.02 -13.90
N PRO A 273 -3.77 -15.46 -12.69
CA PRO A 273 -4.72 -16.56 -12.54
C PRO A 273 -6.19 -16.15 -12.82
N LEU A 274 -6.40 -15.42 -13.90
CA LEU A 274 -7.69 -14.90 -14.34
C LEU A 274 -7.71 -14.75 -15.86
N ARG A 275 -8.82 -15.14 -16.51
CA ARG A 275 -9.06 -14.92 -17.94
C ARG A 275 -10.17 -13.90 -18.15
N ASP A 276 -10.17 -13.27 -19.31
CA ASP A 276 -11.21 -12.33 -19.69
C ASP A 276 -12.57 -13.03 -19.77
N GLY A 277 -13.61 -12.39 -19.24
CA GLY A 277 -14.97 -12.91 -19.22
C GLY A 277 -15.23 -14.02 -18.19
N GLU A 278 -14.24 -14.43 -17.39
CA GLU A 278 -14.48 -15.38 -16.29
C GLU A 278 -15.41 -14.79 -15.23
N LYS A 279 -16.27 -15.65 -14.66
CA LYS A 279 -17.06 -15.32 -13.46
C LYS A 279 -16.20 -15.52 -12.23
N VAL A 280 -16.13 -14.50 -11.39
CA VAL A 280 -15.28 -14.50 -10.19
C VAL A 280 -16.11 -14.24 -8.94
N GLY A 281 -16.08 -15.19 -8.01
CA GLY A 281 -16.61 -14.99 -6.66
C GLY A 281 -15.50 -14.53 -5.72
N VAL A 282 -15.60 -13.34 -5.13
CA VAL A 282 -14.68 -12.85 -4.10
C VAL A 282 -15.30 -13.05 -2.73
N ILE A 283 -14.66 -13.85 -1.88
CA ILE A 283 -15.17 -14.18 -0.54
C ILE A 283 -14.57 -13.24 0.49
N GLY A 284 -15.41 -12.39 1.08
CA GLY A 284 -15.01 -11.45 2.12
C GLY A 284 -15.48 -10.02 1.89
N GLY A 285 -15.42 -9.19 2.93
CA GLY A 285 -15.88 -7.78 2.90
C GLY A 285 -14.84 -6.78 3.40
N GLY A 286 -13.55 -7.12 3.44
CA GLY A 286 -12.47 -6.21 3.82
C GLY A 286 -11.87 -5.47 2.64
N ASN A 287 -10.95 -4.54 2.90
CA ASN A 287 -10.27 -3.76 1.84
C ASN A 287 -9.56 -4.65 0.82
N VAL A 288 -8.95 -5.76 1.26
CA VAL A 288 -8.29 -6.72 0.34
C VAL A 288 -9.31 -7.38 -0.62
N ALA A 289 -10.53 -7.64 -0.14
CA ALA A 289 -11.59 -8.16 -1.00
C ALA A 289 -12.04 -7.10 -2.04
N MET A 290 -12.12 -5.83 -1.64
CA MET A 290 -12.41 -4.73 -2.57
C MET A 290 -11.28 -4.59 -3.61
N ASP A 291 -10.03 -4.64 -3.17
CA ASP A 291 -8.87 -4.61 -4.07
C ASP A 291 -8.89 -5.77 -5.08
N ALA A 292 -9.16 -7.00 -4.62
CA ALA A 292 -9.25 -8.17 -5.49
C ALA A 292 -10.43 -8.06 -6.47
N ALA A 293 -11.60 -7.63 -5.99
CA ALA A 293 -12.79 -7.48 -6.82
C ALA A 293 -12.62 -6.40 -7.91
N ARG A 294 -12.14 -5.22 -7.52
CA ARG A 294 -11.87 -4.11 -8.46
C ARG A 294 -10.77 -4.47 -9.45
N THR A 295 -9.74 -5.17 -9.01
CA THR A 295 -8.68 -5.66 -9.90
C THR A 295 -9.22 -6.67 -10.90
N ALA A 296 -10.04 -7.62 -10.45
CA ALA A 296 -10.60 -8.66 -11.32
C ALA A 296 -11.56 -8.06 -12.38
N ILE A 297 -12.44 -7.13 -12.00
CA ILE A 297 -13.36 -6.50 -12.95
C ILE A 297 -12.60 -5.64 -13.98
N ARG A 298 -11.53 -4.97 -13.59
CA ARG A 298 -10.65 -4.22 -14.49
C ARG A 298 -9.89 -5.11 -15.47
N LEU A 299 -9.71 -6.39 -15.13
CA LEU A 299 -9.16 -7.42 -16.01
C LEU A 299 -10.23 -8.11 -16.87
N GLY A 300 -11.46 -7.59 -16.91
CA GLY A 300 -12.55 -8.07 -17.77
C GLY A 300 -13.40 -9.20 -17.20
N ALA A 301 -13.30 -9.51 -15.90
CA ALA A 301 -14.11 -10.54 -15.26
C ALA A 301 -15.51 -10.03 -14.88
N ASP A 302 -16.50 -10.96 -14.77
CA ASP A 302 -17.80 -10.70 -14.12
C ASP A 302 -17.68 -11.05 -12.63
N VAL A 303 -17.68 -10.02 -11.76
CA VAL A 303 -17.29 -10.16 -10.36
C VAL A 303 -18.45 -10.02 -9.41
N THR A 304 -18.58 -10.98 -8.50
CA THR A 304 -19.55 -10.94 -7.38
C THR A 304 -18.82 -11.13 -6.06
N VAL A 305 -18.98 -10.18 -5.14
CA VAL A 305 -18.47 -10.30 -3.77
C VAL A 305 -19.51 -11.01 -2.90
N LEU A 306 -19.09 -12.09 -2.24
CA LEU A 306 -19.90 -12.88 -1.33
C LEU A 306 -19.52 -12.50 0.10
N TYR A 307 -20.46 -11.93 0.85
CA TYR A 307 -20.20 -11.50 2.22
C TYR A 307 -21.23 -12.02 3.22
N ARG A 308 -20.76 -12.64 4.31
CA ARG A 308 -21.60 -13.34 5.30
C ARG A 308 -22.51 -12.45 6.15
N LYS A 309 -22.27 -11.13 6.14
CA LYS A 309 -23.05 -10.16 6.93
C LYS A 309 -23.74 -9.15 6.00
N THR A 310 -24.26 -8.07 6.61
CA THR A 310 -24.89 -6.98 5.85
C THR A 310 -23.85 -5.97 5.34
N GLN A 311 -24.29 -5.05 4.50
CA GLN A 311 -23.45 -3.95 3.99
C GLN A 311 -22.93 -3.07 5.12
N GLU A 312 -23.77 -2.76 6.11
CA GLU A 312 -23.44 -1.89 7.24
C GLU A 312 -22.36 -2.49 8.14
N GLU A 313 -22.28 -3.83 8.19
CA GLU A 313 -21.29 -4.55 8.97
C GLU A 313 -19.99 -4.82 8.21
N MET A 314 -19.89 -4.34 6.95
CA MET A 314 -18.72 -4.58 6.12
C MET A 314 -17.51 -3.80 6.65
N PRO A 315 -16.34 -4.45 6.88
CA PRO A 315 -15.18 -3.77 7.44
C PRO A 315 -14.41 -2.91 6.42
N ALA A 316 -14.67 -3.04 5.11
CA ALA A 316 -14.04 -2.21 4.10
C ALA A 316 -14.32 -0.70 4.33
N ILE A 317 -13.45 0.13 3.81
CA ILE A 317 -13.62 1.59 3.79
C ILE A 317 -14.79 1.90 2.87
N LYS A 318 -15.66 2.82 3.29
CA LYS A 318 -16.88 3.15 2.55
C LYS A 318 -16.59 3.61 1.11
N SER A 319 -15.58 4.44 0.93
CA SER A 319 -15.16 4.90 -0.41
C SER A 319 -14.72 3.75 -1.31
N GLU A 320 -14.00 2.74 -0.80
CA GLU A 320 -13.58 1.58 -1.59
C GLU A 320 -14.77 0.70 -2.01
N TYR A 321 -15.77 0.57 -1.15
CA TYR A 321 -17.01 -0.08 -1.50
C TYR A 321 -17.77 0.69 -2.59
N GLU A 322 -17.93 2.01 -2.42
CA GLU A 322 -18.63 2.86 -3.39
C GLU A 322 -17.95 2.82 -4.75
N ASP A 323 -16.63 2.81 -4.78
CA ASP A 323 -15.87 2.69 -6.03
C ASP A 323 -16.02 1.31 -6.67
N ALA A 324 -16.02 0.24 -5.87
CA ALA A 324 -16.28 -1.12 -6.37
C ALA A 324 -17.67 -1.23 -7.03
N VAL A 325 -18.69 -0.63 -6.42
CA VAL A 325 -20.06 -0.57 -6.99
C VAL A 325 -20.07 0.23 -8.30
N LYS A 326 -19.42 1.40 -8.36
CA LYS A 326 -19.31 2.22 -9.57
C LYS A 326 -18.61 1.48 -10.71
N GLU A 327 -17.62 0.68 -10.39
CA GLU A 327 -16.88 -0.15 -11.36
C GLU A 327 -17.68 -1.40 -11.81
N GLY A 328 -18.87 -1.66 -11.23
CA GLY A 328 -19.77 -2.73 -11.65
C GLY A 328 -19.62 -4.03 -10.86
N VAL A 329 -18.91 -4.03 -9.73
CA VAL A 329 -18.84 -5.19 -8.83
C VAL A 329 -20.21 -5.45 -8.22
N LYS A 330 -20.68 -6.70 -8.29
CA LYS A 330 -21.92 -7.18 -7.69
C LYS A 330 -21.69 -7.64 -6.26
N PHE A 331 -22.71 -7.58 -5.42
CA PHE A 331 -22.63 -7.98 -4.01
C PHE A 331 -23.77 -8.91 -3.63
N GLU A 332 -23.43 -10.04 -2.97
CA GLU A 332 -24.33 -10.99 -2.36
C GLU A 332 -24.13 -10.94 -0.85
N TRP A 333 -25.11 -10.39 -0.14
CA TRP A 333 -25.09 -10.20 1.31
C TRP A 333 -25.66 -11.42 2.05
N LYS A 334 -25.22 -11.62 3.31
CA LYS A 334 -25.64 -12.74 4.17
C LYS A 334 -25.41 -14.12 3.52
N THR A 335 -24.38 -14.19 2.68
CA THR A 335 -24.03 -15.35 1.88
C THR A 335 -22.69 -15.93 2.34
N THR A 336 -22.66 -17.25 2.57
CA THR A 336 -21.46 -18.02 2.91
C THR A 336 -21.25 -19.13 1.89
N VAL A 337 -19.99 -19.46 1.64
CA VAL A 337 -19.63 -20.58 0.76
C VAL A 337 -19.55 -21.86 1.58
N GLU A 338 -20.36 -22.83 1.25
CA GLU A 338 -20.38 -24.16 1.91
C GLU A 338 -19.40 -25.14 1.26
N ALA A 339 -19.25 -25.07 -0.07
CA ALA A 339 -18.34 -25.94 -0.83
C ALA A 339 -17.95 -25.31 -2.17
N PHE A 340 -16.79 -25.68 -2.66
CA PHE A 340 -16.36 -25.43 -4.02
C PHE A 340 -16.59 -26.68 -4.86
N LEU A 341 -17.37 -26.57 -5.94
CA LEU A 341 -17.75 -27.71 -6.75
C LEU A 341 -16.87 -27.82 -7.99
N LYS A 342 -16.55 -29.06 -8.34
CA LYS A 342 -15.74 -29.35 -9.52
C LYS A 342 -16.60 -29.26 -10.78
N GLY A 343 -16.25 -28.43 -11.73
CA GLY A 343 -16.88 -28.35 -13.04
C GLY A 343 -16.46 -29.48 -13.98
N GLN A 344 -17.02 -29.46 -15.19
CA GLN A 344 -16.78 -30.52 -16.20
C GLN A 344 -15.32 -30.65 -16.63
N ASN A 345 -14.55 -29.57 -16.60
CA ASN A 345 -13.12 -29.54 -16.98
C ASN A 345 -12.15 -29.82 -15.82
N GLY A 346 -12.67 -30.22 -14.66
CA GLY A 346 -11.85 -30.50 -13.48
C GLY A 346 -11.43 -29.28 -12.65
N ARG A 347 -11.77 -28.08 -13.07
CA ARG A 347 -11.58 -26.80 -12.36
C ARG A 347 -12.84 -26.49 -11.53
N LEU A 348 -12.79 -25.38 -10.77
CA LEU A 348 -13.98 -24.79 -10.17
C LEU A 348 -15.02 -24.50 -11.26
N GLY A 349 -16.26 -24.95 -11.06
CA GLY A 349 -17.36 -24.85 -12.01
C GLY A 349 -18.42 -23.85 -11.59
#